data_31e82597f30a91ef7abb75bc69174aad
#
_entry.id   31e82597f30a91ef7abb75bc69174aad
#
_cell.length_a   1.000
_cell.length_b   1.000
_cell.length_c   1.000
_cell.angle_alpha   90.00
_cell.angle_beta   90.00
_cell.angle_gamma   90.00
#
_symmetry.space_group_name_H-M   'P 1'
#
loop_
_entity.id
_entity.type
_entity.pdbx_description
1 polymer ?
#
loop_
_entity_poly.entity_id
_entity_poly.type
_entity_poly.pdbx_seq_one_letter_code
_entity_poly.pdbx_strand_id
1 'polypeptide(L)'
;AARAVVCVNGTNALYMSLLLSGVEKGDEVITQPLTFIATANAISYLNAVPVFCDVDEDTMGLSPFAVRKWLEENAEIKNGACYNKSTSRKISAVVPMHTFGHPVHLDEFVKLCEEWKIALVEDAAESIGSFYKGKHTGLFGKVAALSFNGNKIITTGGGGMIVSNNLFFSNKIHLFIL
;
A
#
# COMPACT_ATOMS: atom_id res chain seq x y z
N ALA A 1 10.83 7.41 -9.86
CA ALA A 1 10.46 6.02 -10.14
C ALA A 1 11.29 5.47 -11.29
N ALA A 2 11.66 4.19 -11.23
CA ALA A 2 12.31 3.52 -12.36
C ALA A 2 11.28 3.24 -13.47
N ARG A 3 10.02 3.02 -13.09
CA ARG A 3 8.90 2.81 -14.01
C ARG A 3 7.62 3.44 -13.46
N ALA A 4 6.77 3.86 -14.41
CA ALA A 4 5.43 4.35 -14.16
C ALA A 4 4.51 3.78 -15.25
N VAL A 5 3.35 3.25 -14.85
CA VAL A 5 2.36 2.67 -15.76
C VAL A 5 1.00 3.27 -15.48
N VAL A 6 0.35 3.78 -16.51
CA VAL A 6 -0.96 4.42 -16.42
C VAL A 6 -2.07 3.39 -16.21
N CYS A 7 -3.06 3.78 -15.43
CA CYS A 7 -4.29 3.03 -15.17
C CYS A 7 -5.50 3.93 -15.40
N VAL A 8 -6.67 3.33 -15.52
CA VAL A 8 -7.92 4.06 -15.75
C VAL A 8 -8.33 4.94 -14.58
N ASN A 9 -7.94 4.60 -13.35
CA ASN A 9 -8.14 5.41 -12.14
C ASN A 9 -7.23 4.95 -10.99
N GLY A 10 -7.20 5.71 -9.88
CA GLY A 10 -6.40 5.40 -8.70
C GLY A 10 -6.80 4.09 -8.00
N THR A 11 -8.09 3.76 -7.97
CA THR A 11 -8.58 2.50 -7.37
C THR A 11 -8.02 1.29 -8.11
N ASN A 12 -8.03 1.31 -9.45
CA ASN A 12 -7.43 0.24 -10.26
C ASN A 12 -5.90 0.21 -10.11
N ALA A 13 -5.25 1.37 -10.00
CA ALA A 13 -3.82 1.42 -9.72
C ALA A 13 -3.50 0.75 -8.39
N LEU A 14 -4.29 0.98 -7.36
CA LEU A 14 -4.10 0.37 -6.04
C LEU A 14 -4.42 -1.13 -6.05
N TYR A 15 -5.52 -1.54 -6.69
CA TYR A 15 -5.86 -2.95 -6.90
C TYR A 15 -4.72 -3.71 -7.58
N MET A 16 -4.20 -3.18 -8.68
CA MET A 16 -3.10 -3.79 -9.43
C MET A 16 -1.79 -3.77 -8.62
N SER A 17 -1.55 -2.73 -7.83
CA SER A 17 -0.38 -2.65 -6.94
C SER A 17 -0.39 -3.77 -5.89
N LEU A 18 -1.55 -4.05 -5.31
CA LEU A 18 -1.74 -5.14 -4.35
C LEU A 18 -1.55 -6.52 -5.02
N LEU A 19 -2.18 -6.74 -6.17
CA LEU A 19 -2.04 -7.97 -6.95
C LEU A 19 -0.57 -8.26 -7.30
N LEU A 20 0.13 -7.24 -7.81
CA LEU A 20 1.55 -7.33 -8.17
C LEU A 20 2.44 -7.58 -6.95
N SER A 21 2.05 -7.10 -5.78
CA SER A 21 2.77 -7.32 -4.53
C SER A 21 2.62 -8.73 -3.98
N GLY A 22 1.72 -9.53 -4.56
CA GLY A 22 1.50 -10.93 -4.20
C GLY A 22 0.36 -11.13 -3.20
N VAL A 23 -0.59 -10.19 -3.14
CA VAL A 23 -1.83 -10.37 -2.39
C VAL A 23 -2.73 -11.35 -3.13
N GLU A 24 -3.19 -12.38 -2.45
CA GLU A 24 -4.04 -13.43 -2.97
C GLU A 24 -5.39 -13.47 -2.27
N LYS A 25 -6.34 -14.20 -2.87
CA LYS A 25 -7.66 -14.42 -2.27
C LYS A 25 -7.52 -15.05 -0.88
N GLY A 26 -8.17 -14.44 0.10
CA GLY A 26 -8.18 -14.90 1.49
C GLY A 26 -7.05 -14.35 2.35
N ASP A 27 -6.06 -13.67 1.75
CA ASP A 27 -5.01 -12.98 2.50
C ASP A 27 -5.59 -11.83 3.34
N GLU A 28 -4.86 -11.46 4.38
CA GLU A 28 -5.12 -10.23 5.15
C GLU A 28 -4.17 -9.12 4.70
N VAL A 29 -4.71 -7.89 4.62
CA VAL A 29 -3.95 -6.69 4.26
C VAL A 29 -4.21 -5.61 5.31
N ILE A 30 -3.15 -5.15 5.96
CA ILE A 30 -3.24 -4.13 7.01
C ILE A 30 -3.35 -2.75 6.37
N THR A 31 -4.29 -1.94 6.84
CA THR A 31 -4.47 -0.53 6.43
C THR A 31 -5.07 0.29 7.56
N GLN A 32 -5.31 1.57 7.33
CA GLN A 32 -5.94 2.48 8.29
C GLN A 32 -7.44 2.63 8.05
N PRO A 33 -8.26 2.86 9.11
CA PRO A 33 -9.69 3.15 8.94
C PRO A 33 -9.94 4.58 8.42
N LEU A 34 -9.05 5.53 8.74
CA LEU A 34 -9.10 6.90 8.23
C LEU A 34 -8.54 6.95 6.81
N THR A 35 -9.36 6.57 5.83
CA THR A 35 -8.97 6.51 4.42
C THR A 35 -10.18 6.76 3.52
N PHE A 36 -9.93 7.12 2.27
CA PHE A 36 -10.96 7.03 1.25
C PHE A 36 -11.29 5.57 1.00
N ILE A 37 -12.57 5.25 0.82
CA ILE A 37 -13.07 3.86 0.71
C ILE A 37 -12.36 3.02 -0.37
N ALA A 38 -11.73 3.67 -1.35
CA ALA A 38 -11.01 2.99 -2.43
C ALA A 38 -9.89 2.07 -1.94
N THR A 39 -9.22 2.42 -0.83
CA THR A 39 -8.17 1.57 -0.24
C THR A 39 -8.74 0.24 0.23
N ALA A 40 -9.81 0.27 1.01
CA ALA A 40 -10.50 -0.95 1.48
C ALA A 40 -11.15 -1.72 0.32
N ASN A 41 -11.74 -1.03 -0.65
CA ASN A 41 -12.34 -1.65 -1.82
C ASN A 41 -11.31 -2.37 -2.69
N ALA A 42 -10.12 -1.78 -2.91
CA ALA A 42 -9.05 -2.41 -3.69
C ALA A 42 -8.59 -3.73 -3.07
N ILE A 43 -8.53 -3.80 -1.72
CA ILE A 43 -8.25 -5.04 -0.98
C ILE A 43 -9.39 -6.04 -1.20
N SER A 44 -10.64 -5.61 -1.03
CA SER A 44 -11.82 -6.47 -1.16
C SER A 44 -12.03 -7.00 -2.57
N TYR A 45 -11.65 -6.25 -3.61
CA TYR A 45 -11.73 -6.71 -5.01
C TYR A 45 -10.80 -7.89 -5.31
N LEU A 46 -9.73 -8.06 -4.52
CA LEU A 46 -8.89 -9.26 -4.55
C LEU A 46 -9.48 -10.43 -3.74
N ASN A 47 -10.66 -10.26 -3.15
CA ASN A 47 -11.19 -11.18 -2.13
C ASN A 47 -10.24 -11.38 -0.94
N ALA A 48 -9.40 -10.40 -0.66
CA ALA A 48 -8.59 -10.27 0.53
C ALA A 48 -9.37 -9.54 1.63
N VAL A 49 -8.90 -9.63 2.86
CA VAL A 49 -9.58 -9.09 4.04
C VAL A 49 -8.79 -7.89 4.57
N PRO A 50 -9.38 -6.69 4.63
CA PRO A 50 -8.73 -5.55 5.26
C PRO A 50 -8.66 -5.74 6.78
N VAL A 51 -7.49 -5.51 7.35
CA VAL A 51 -7.25 -5.42 8.80
C VAL A 51 -6.95 -3.97 9.13
N PHE A 52 -7.72 -3.38 10.02
CA PHE A 52 -7.57 -1.97 10.35
C PHE A 52 -6.74 -1.78 11.60
N CYS A 53 -5.68 -0.98 11.49
CA CYS A 53 -4.87 -0.48 12.59
C CYS A 53 -5.00 1.04 12.70
N ASP A 54 -4.73 1.59 13.86
CA ASP A 54 -4.93 3.00 14.16
C ASP A 54 -3.92 3.90 13.43
N VAL A 55 -4.19 5.19 13.45
CA VAL A 55 -3.39 6.25 12.84
C VAL A 55 -2.53 6.96 13.88
N ASP A 56 -1.43 7.58 13.45
CA ASP A 56 -0.65 8.50 14.28
C ASP A 56 -1.31 9.89 14.29
N GLU A 57 -1.29 10.56 15.43
CA GLU A 57 -1.89 11.89 15.59
C GLU A 57 -1.16 12.98 14.78
N ASP A 58 0.13 12.84 14.55
CA ASP A 58 0.95 13.81 13.83
C ASP A 58 0.83 13.72 12.30
N THR A 59 0.64 12.52 11.76
CA THR A 59 0.52 12.30 10.31
C THR A 59 -0.91 12.06 9.85
N MET A 60 -1.82 11.70 10.75
CA MET A 60 -3.17 11.21 10.44
C MET A 60 -3.17 10.01 9.49
N GLY A 61 -2.02 9.41 9.26
CA GLY A 61 -1.83 8.20 8.46
C GLY A 61 -1.59 6.99 9.35
N LEU A 62 -1.52 5.80 8.73
CA LEU A 62 -1.31 4.54 9.46
C LEU A 62 -0.12 4.63 10.42
N SER A 63 -0.34 4.21 11.67
CA SER A 63 0.69 4.21 12.69
C SER A 63 1.58 2.96 12.60
N PRO A 64 2.90 3.08 12.37
CA PRO A 64 3.80 1.92 12.41
C PRO A 64 3.86 1.31 13.82
N PHE A 65 3.67 2.11 14.88
CA PHE A 65 3.58 1.61 16.25
C PHE A 65 2.33 0.75 16.46
N ALA A 66 1.16 1.21 16.00
CA ALA A 66 -0.09 0.46 16.10
C ALA A 66 -0.02 -0.85 15.29
N VAL A 67 0.55 -0.81 14.09
CA VAL A 67 0.76 -2.01 13.26
C VAL A 67 1.72 -2.98 13.92
N ARG A 68 2.85 -2.51 14.48
CA ARG A 68 3.80 -3.35 15.19
C ARG A 68 3.16 -4.05 16.37
N LYS A 69 2.47 -3.29 17.21
CA LYS A 69 1.77 -3.84 18.37
C LYS A 69 0.75 -4.92 17.95
N TRP A 70 -0.05 -4.63 16.93
CA TRP A 70 -1.02 -5.59 16.40
C TRP A 70 -0.35 -6.87 15.88
N LEU A 71 0.77 -6.75 15.14
CA LEU A 71 1.52 -7.89 14.61
C LEU A 71 2.12 -8.75 15.76
N GLU A 72 2.73 -8.15 16.76
CA GLU A 72 3.31 -8.85 17.92
C GLU A 72 2.26 -9.67 18.67
N GLU A 73 1.06 -9.11 18.84
CA GLU A 73 -0.04 -9.77 19.53
C GLU A 73 -0.72 -10.85 18.68
N ASN A 74 -0.92 -10.59 17.39
CA ASN A 74 -1.83 -11.38 16.55
C ASN A 74 -1.15 -12.19 15.43
N ALA A 75 0.14 -11.97 15.14
CA ALA A 75 0.81 -12.60 14.02
C ALA A 75 2.03 -13.43 14.41
N GLU A 76 2.41 -14.34 13.53
CA GLU A 76 3.62 -15.14 13.62
C GLU A 76 4.28 -15.29 12.24
N ILE A 77 5.61 -15.45 12.22
CA ILE A 77 6.33 -15.80 10.99
C ILE A 77 6.47 -17.32 10.92
N LYS A 78 5.95 -17.89 9.84
CA LYS A 78 6.00 -19.32 9.58
C LYS A 78 6.35 -19.59 8.12
N ASN A 79 7.37 -20.45 7.89
CA ASN A 79 7.85 -20.78 6.53
C ASN A 79 8.22 -19.54 5.68
N GLY A 80 8.77 -18.49 6.32
CA GLY A 80 9.19 -17.27 5.62
C GLY A 80 8.07 -16.29 5.24
N ALA A 81 6.85 -16.49 5.74
CA ALA A 81 5.71 -15.58 5.55
C ALA A 81 5.02 -15.27 6.88
N CYS A 82 4.32 -14.14 6.93
CA CYS A 82 3.56 -13.69 8.09
C CYS A 82 2.14 -14.26 8.07
N TYR A 83 1.68 -14.77 9.20
CA TYR A 83 0.34 -15.35 9.35
C TYR A 83 -0.35 -14.82 10.61
N ASN A 84 -1.63 -14.57 10.52
CA ASN A 84 -2.48 -14.27 11.66
C ASN A 84 -2.74 -15.57 12.47
N LYS A 85 -2.42 -15.55 13.77
CA LYS A 85 -2.54 -16.71 14.68
C LYS A 85 -3.98 -17.19 14.82
N SER A 86 -4.96 -16.29 14.77
CA SER A 86 -6.38 -16.61 15.01
C SER A 86 -7.10 -17.10 13.75
N THR A 87 -6.80 -16.50 12.58
CA THR A 87 -7.48 -16.82 11.32
C THR A 87 -6.70 -17.81 10.46
N SER A 88 -5.42 -18.02 10.76
CA SER A 88 -4.45 -18.76 9.94
C SER A 88 -4.27 -18.20 8.53
N ARG A 89 -4.73 -16.96 8.27
CA ARG A 89 -4.57 -16.28 6.99
C ARG A 89 -3.18 -15.65 6.90
N LYS A 90 -2.64 -15.64 5.68
CA LYS A 90 -1.40 -14.93 5.40
C LYS A 90 -1.66 -13.42 5.45
N ILE A 91 -0.80 -12.70 6.14
CA ILE A 91 -0.74 -11.24 6.10
C ILE A 91 0.26 -10.87 5.01
N SER A 92 -0.22 -10.40 3.87
CA SER A 92 0.60 -10.28 2.66
C SER A 92 1.10 -8.86 2.40
N ALA A 93 0.36 -7.84 2.86
CA ALA A 93 0.74 -6.44 2.64
C ALA A 93 0.30 -5.52 3.77
N VAL A 94 0.99 -4.39 3.87
CA VAL A 94 0.57 -3.18 4.60
C VAL A 94 0.38 -2.06 3.58
N VAL A 95 -0.76 -1.35 3.68
CA VAL A 95 -1.12 -0.25 2.79
C VAL A 95 -1.37 1.02 3.62
N PRO A 96 -0.33 1.80 3.92
CA PRO A 96 -0.52 3.13 4.46
C PRO A 96 -1.03 4.07 3.36
N MET A 97 -2.02 4.90 3.69
CA MET A 97 -2.42 6.05 2.86
C MET A 97 -1.75 7.32 3.40
N HIS A 98 -1.23 8.13 2.50
CA HIS A 98 -0.70 9.45 2.84
C HIS A 98 -1.84 10.46 2.92
N THR A 99 -2.42 10.60 4.11
CA THR A 99 -3.63 11.41 4.36
C THR A 99 -3.42 12.86 3.95
N PHE A 100 -4.23 13.36 3.03
CA PHE A 100 -4.11 14.71 2.44
C PHE A 100 -2.71 15.04 1.90
N GLY A 101 -1.94 14.02 1.52
CA GLY A 101 -0.58 14.17 1.01
C GLY A 101 0.52 14.23 2.08
N HIS A 102 0.17 14.14 3.36
CA HIS A 102 1.15 14.06 4.44
C HIS A 102 1.75 12.66 4.53
N PRO A 103 3.09 12.52 4.44
CA PRO A 103 3.73 11.21 4.50
C PRO A 103 3.55 10.56 5.88
N VAL A 104 3.27 9.27 5.91
CA VAL A 104 3.43 8.45 7.13
C VAL A 104 4.92 8.27 7.45
N HIS A 105 5.26 7.69 8.60
CA HIS A 105 6.63 7.34 8.99
C HIS A 105 7.20 6.19 8.15
N LEU A 106 7.58 6.50 6.91
CA LEU A 106 7.91 5.52 5.86
C LEU A 106 9.15 4.68 6.15
N ASP A 107 10.17 5.25 6.81
CA ASP A 107 11.37 4.50 7.17
C ASP A 107 11.09 3.44 8.26
N GLU A 108 10.11 3.69 9.14
CA GLU A 108 9.66 2.72 10.12
C GLU A 108 8.84 1.60 9.44
N PHE A 109 7.97 1.95 8.49
CA PHE A 109 7.25 0.96 7.70
C PHE A 109 8.16 0.07 6.87
N VAL A 110 9.21 0.62 6.26
CA VAL A 110 10.19 -0.19 5.50
C VAL A 110 10.81 -1.24 6.41
N LYS A 111 11.30 -0.86 7.58
CA LYS A 111 11.90 -1.78 8.56
C LYS A 111 10.90 -2.82 9.06
N LEU A 112 9.69 -2.38 9.44
CA LEU A 112 8.64 -3.26 9.92
C LEU A 112 8.25 -4.31 8.87
N CYS A 113 8.07 -3.89 7.62
CA CYS A 113 7.69 -4.79 6.54
C CYS A 113 8.80 -5.80 6.18
N GLU A 114 10.06 -5.38 6.26
CA GLU A 114 11.21 -6.29 6.10
C GLU A 114 11.28 -7.33 7.23
N GLU A 115 11.10 -6.90 8.47
CA GLU A 115 11.08 -7.74 9.66
C GLU A 115 9.97 -8.80 9.59
N TRP A 116 8.75 -8.38 9.28
CA TRP A 116 7.57 -9.25 9.25
C TRP A 116 7.33 -9.95 7.92
N LYS A 117 8.20 -9.79 6.92
CA LYS A 117 8.10 -10.43 5.59
C LYS A 117 6.79 -10.12 4.86
N ILE A 118 6.28 -8.91 5.04
CA ILE A 118 5.08 -8.38 4.40
C ILE A 118 5.43 -7.30 3.37
N ALA A 119 4.59 -7.11 2.36
CA ALA A 119 4.84 -6.11 1.33
C ALA A 119 4.37 -4.72 1.79
N LEU A 120 5.21 -3.69 1.59
CA LEU A 120 4.78 -2.30 1.70
C LEU A 120 4.24 -1.84 0.35
N VAL A 121 2.97 -1.42 0.32
CA VAL A 121 2.29 -0.82 -0.84
C VAL A 121 1.81 0.56 -0.43
N GLU A 122 2.26 1.61 -1.11
CA GLU A 122 1.87 2.97 -0.72
C GLU A 122 0.59 3.40 -1.47
N ASP A 123 -0.44 3.79 -0.71
CA ASP A 123 -1.54 4.57 -1.28
C ASP A 123 -1.12 6.04 -1.31
N ALA A 124 -0.59 6.44 -2.45
CA ALA A 124 -0.07 7.76 -2.72
C ALA A 124 -1.05 8.61 -3.58
N ALA A 125 -2.35 8.27 -3.52
CA ALA A 125 -3.38 8.90 -4.34
C ALA A 125 -3.51 10.42 -4.13
N GLU A 126 -3.01 10.94 -3.01
CA GLU A 126 -3.07 12.35 -2.63
C GLU A 126 -1.68 12.98 -2.41
N SER A 127 -0.60 12.26 -2.67
CA SER A 127 0.75 12.69 -2.27
C SER A 127 1.73 12.94 -3.41
N ILE A 128 1.22 13.19 -4.62
CA ILE A 128 2.09 13.61 -5.73
C ILE A 128 2.78 14.93 -5.39
N GLY A 129 4.12 14.96 -5.49
CA GLY A 129 4.91 16.11 -5.08
C GLY A 129 5.25 16.16 -3.59
N SER A 130 4.78 15.22 -2.77
CA SER A 130 5.17 15.11 -1.36
C SER A 130 6.46 14.32 -1.19
N PHE A 131 7.27 14.76 -0.22
CA PHE A 131 8.57 14.14 0.06
C PHE A 131 8.68 13.76 1.54
N TYR A 132 9.26 12.60 1.80
CA TYR A 132 9.64 12.15 3.12
C TYR A 132 11.16 12.00 3.17
N LYS A 133 11.83 12.76 4.04
CA LYS A 133 13.31 12.73 4.18
C LYS A 133 14.05 12.86 2.83
N GLY A 134 13.57 13.76 1.94
CA GLY A 134 14.19 14.03 0.64
C GLY A 134 13.88 13.04 -0.48
N LYS A 135 13.06 12.01 -0.23
CA LYS A 135 12.61 11.04 -1.24
C LYS A 135 11.10 11.17 -1.44
N HIS A 136 10.64 11.19 -2.69
CA HIS A 136 9.23 11.30 -3.04
C HIS A 136 8.43 10.11 -2.47
N THR A 137 7.25 10.40 -1.88
CA THR A 137 6.27 9.36 -1.50
C THR A 137 5.90 8.50 -2.70
N GLY A 138 5.51 7.26 -2.46
CA GLY A 138 5.27 6.29 -3.53
C GLY A 138 6.54 5.60 -4.05
N LEU A 139 7.71 5.88 -3.47
CA LEU A 139 8.97 5.26 -3.87
C LEU A 139 9.64 4.44 -2.75
N PHE A 140 9.02 4.34 -1.59
CA PHE A 140 9.55 3.59 -0.43
C PHE A 140 9.13 2.13 -0.43
N GLY A 141 7.87 1.86 -0.78
CA GLY A 141 7.34 0.53 -0.90
C GLY A 141 7.79 -0.23 -2.15
N LYS A 142 7.34 -1.45 -2.28
CA LYS A 142 7.52 -2.26 -3.50
C LYS A 142 6.91 -1.55 -4.70
N VAL A 143 5.76 -0.93 -4.49
CA VAL A 143 4.91 -0.30 -5.50
C VAL A 143 3.99 0.69 -4.82
N ALA A 144 3.56 1.70 -5.55
CA ALA A 144 2.58 2.67 -5.08
C ALA A 144 1.56 3.00 -6.16
N ALA A 145 0.39 3.45 -5.71
CA ALA A 145 -0.69 3.94 -6.55
C ALA A 145 -0.80 5.47 -6.44
N LEU A 146 -0.85 6.14 -7.58
CA LEU A 146 -1.18 7.55 -7.73
C LEU A 146 -2.57 7.70 -8.34
N SER A 147 -3.24 8.81 -8.06
CA SER A 147 -4.56 9.13 -8.63
C SER A 147 -4.54 10.50 -9.31
N PHE A 148 -5.19 10.58 -10.47
CA PHE A 148 -5.40 11.81 -11.25
C PHE A 148 -6.89 12.09 -11.45
N ASN A 149 -7.72 11.68 -10.48
CA ASN A 149 -9.14 11.98 -10.48
C ASN A 149 -9.40 13.48 -10.36
N GLY A 150 -10.61 13.95 -10.69
CA GLY A 150 -10.97 15.37 -10.75
C GLY A 150 -10.70 16.18 -9.49
N ASN A 151 -10.67 15.55 -8.32
CA ASN A 151 -10.43 16.18 -7.02
C ASN A 151 -9.00 16.04 -6.49
N LYS A 152 -8.05 15.53 -7.29
CA LYS A 152 -6.67 15.34 -6.86
C LYS A 152 -5.79 16.56 -7.18
N ILE A 153 -4.57 16.59 -6.62
CA ILE A 153 -3.60 17.70 -6.78
C ILE A 153 -3.36 18.04 -8.25
N ILE A 154 -3.23 17.01 -9.10
CA ILE A 154 -3.19 17.11 -10.55
C ILE A 154 -4.23 16.15 -11.11
N THR A 155 -5.02 16.62 -12.06
CA THR A 155 -6.10 15.83 -12.67
C THR A 155 -5.93 15.68 -14.17
N THR A 156 -6.38 14.53 -14.70
CA THR A 156 -6.61 14.25 -16.11
C THR A 156 -8.09 14.00 -16.40
N GLY A 157 -8.99 14.53 -15.52
CA GLY A 157 -10.42 14.21 -15.52
C GLY A 157 -10.74 12.89 -14.81
N GLY A 158 -9.99 11.88 -15.11
CA GLY A 158 -9.87 10.58 -14.48
C GLY A 158 -8.48 10.03 -14.79
N GLY A 159 -8.03 9.03 -14.07
CA GLY A 159 -6.71 8.43 -14.29
C GLY A 159 -6.07 7.94 -13.01
N GLY A 160 -5.14 7.05 -13.16
CA GLY A 160 -4.27 6.53 -12.10
C GLY A 160 -2.92 6.14 -12.65
N MET A 161 -2.00 5.84 -11.76
CA MET A 161 -0.66 5.40 -12.15
C MET A 161 -0.10 4.48 -11.08
N ILE A 162 0.54 3.41 -11.51
CA ILE A 162 1.38 2.57 -10.66
C ILE A 162 2.81 3.03 -10.83
N VAL A 163 3.53 3.24 -9.73
CA VAL A 163 4.94 3.60 -9.74
C VAL A 163 5.76 2.61 -8.93
N SER A 164 6.95 2.29 -9.39
CA SER A 164 7.89 1.40 -8.68
C SER A 164 9.33 1.75 -9.00
N ASN A 165 10.21 1.54 -8.03
CA ASN A 165 11.66 1.55 -8.24
C ASN A 165 12.23 0.15 -8.56
N ASN A 166 11.41 -0.89 -8.45
CA ASN A 166 11.84 -2.26 -8.71
C ASN A 166 11.61 -2.63 -10.18
N LEU A 167 12.70 -2.87 -10.92
CA LEU A 167 12.67 -3.25 -12.34
C LEU A 167 11.95 -4.58 -12.60
N PHE A 168 11.97 -5.51 -11.66
CA PHE A 168 11.26 -6.79 -11.79
C PHE A 168 9.73 -6.60 -11.82
N PHE A 169 9.21 -5.71 -10.98
CA PHE A 169 7.78 -5.34 -11.00
C PHE A 169 7.40 -4.65 -12.30
N SER A 170 8.30 -3.85 -12.87
CA SER A 170 8.07 -3.15 -14.12
C SER A 170 7.76 -4.10 -15.28
N ASN A 171 8.47 -5.21 -15.37
CA ASN A 171 8.26 -6.20 -16.44
C ASN A 171 6.94 -6.97 -16.25
N LYS A 172 6.57 -7.30 -14.99
CA LYS A 172 5.25 -7.89 -14.70
C LYS A 172 4.09 -6.94 -15.01
N ILE A 173 4.23 -5.64 -14.72
CA ILE A 173 3.20 -4.64 -15.02
C ILE A 173 2.91 -4.58 -16.52
N HIS A 174 3.94 -4.63 -17.38
CA HIS A 174 3.74 -4.65 -18.84
C HIS A 174 2.96 -5.88 -19.34
N LEU A 175 3.15 -7.05 -18.71
CA LEU A 175 2.45 -8.28 -19.08
C LEU A 175 0.95 -8.29 -18.73
N PHE A 176 0.50 -7.43 -17.81
CA PHE A 176 -0.91 -7.35 -17.40
C PHE A 176 -1.69 -6.22 -18.11
N ILE A 177 -1.01 -5.37 -18.90
CA ILE A 177 -1.61 -4.19 -19.57
C ILE A 177 -1.65 -4.36 -21.09
N LEU A 178 -0.96 -5.35 -21.64
CA LEU A 178 -1.06 -5.81 -23.03
C LEU A 178 -2.01 -6.99 -23.15
#